data_9f6eacd1c58ff8c7bd6368d55373e1a2
#
_entry.id   9f6eacd1c58ff8c7bd6368d55373e1a2
#
_cell.length_a   1.000
_cell.length_b   1.000
_cell.length_c   1.000
_cell.angle_alpha   90.00
_cell.angle_beta   90.00
_cell.angle_gamma   90.00
#
_symmetry.space_group_name_H-M   'P 1'
#
loop_
_entity.id
_entity.type
_entity.pdbx_description
1 polymer ?
#
loop_
_entity_poly.entity_id
_entity_poly.type
_entity_poly.pdbx_seq_one_letter_code
_entity_poly.pdbx_strand_id
1 'polypeptide(L)'
;MKKRFIGLFLTLIFLIGILTVLPIHGESEIYTNVLRLHVLANSDSEEDQALKLKVRDAVLEKSSALLKNITTREAAEKIISQNLYILEKAALDTIISEGYDYPVSIELSEEEYPTKNYESCSFPAGRYLSLRIKIGEAKGQNWWCVLFPPLCLSAATDKDAFTSVGITDNQYQIITESNKPKYKIKFKILESFSEIAN
;
A
#
# COMPACT_ATOMS: atom_id res chain seq x y z
N MET A 1 -31.64 -1.05 -42.85
CA MET A 1 -31.54 -0.05 -41.76
C MET A 1 -31.48 -0.70 -40.39
N LYS A 2 -32.38 -1.58 -39.97
CA LYS A 2 -32.36 -2.24 -38.61
C LYS A 2 -31.04 -2.89 -38.22
N LYS A 3 -30.35 -3.61 -39.11
CA LYS A 3 -29.03 -4.27 -38.81
C LYS A 3 -27.92 -3.26 -38.51
N ARG A 4 -27.94 -2.08 -39.14
CA ARG A 4 -26.94 -1.00 -38.88
C ARG A 4 -27.18 -0.34 -37.51
N PHE A 5 -28.45 -0.17 -37.11
CA PHE A 5 -28.78 0.34 -35.76
C PHE A 5 -28.43 -0.62 -34.65
N ILE A 6 -28.63 -1.94 -34.87
CA ILE A 6 -28.22 -2.97 -33.90
C ILE A 6 -26.68 -2.99 -33.73
N GLY A 7 -25.93 -2.88 -34.84
CA GLY A 7 -24.47 -2.80 -34.79
C GLY A 7 -23.97 -1.58 -34.00
N LEU A 8 -24.53 -0.40 -34.27
CA LEU A 8 -24.22 0.84 -33.55
C LEU A 8 -24.56 0.74 -32.04
N PHE A 9 -25.68 0.12 -31.72
CA PHE A 9 -26.07 -0.08 -30.30
C PHE A 9 -25.15 -1.03 -29.57
N LEU A 10 -24.74 -2.14 -30.20
CA LEU A 10 -23.79 -3.08 -29.61
C LEU A 10 -22.38 -2.47 -29.45
N THR A 11 -21.91 -1.66 -30.41
CA THR A 11 -20.64 -0.96 -30.26
C THR A 11 -20.70 0.09 -29.18
N LEU A 12 -21.78 0.78 -28.97
CA LEU A 12 -21.98 1.74 -27.89
C LEU A 12 -21.95 1.04 -26.53
N ILE A 13 -22.66 -0.09 -26.37
CA ILE A 13 -22.62 -0.89 -25.13
C ILE A 13 -21.21 -1.38 -24.86
N PHE A 14 -20.50 -1.85 -25.86
CA PHE A 14 -19.12 -2.30 -25.72
C PHE A 14 -18.17 -1.17 -25.31
N LEU A 15 -18.33 0.03 -25.90
CA LEU A 15 -17.56 1.22 -25.53
C LEU A 15 -17.84 1.67 -24.08
N ILE A 16 -19.12 1.65 -23.68
CA ILE A 16 -19.51 1.94 -22.28
C ILE A 16 -18.91 0.89 -21.33
N GLY A 17 -18.90 -0.39 -21.70
CA GLY A 17 -18.27 -1.46 -20.94
C GLY A 17 -16.77 -1.24 -20.73
N ILE A 18 -16.04 -0.81 -21.78
CA ILE A 18 -14.61 -0.47 -21.65
C ILE A 18 -14.41 0.74 -20.72
N LEU A 19 -15.23 1.78 -20.84
CA LEU A 19 -15.12 2.99 -20.01
C LEU A 19 -15.40 2.73 -18.52
N THR A 20 -16.17 1.68 -18.19
CA THR A 20 -16.45 1.29 -16.78
C THR A 20 -15.32 0.47 -16.14
N VAL A 21 -14.43 -0.10 -16.94
CA VAL A 21 -13.28 -0.91 -16.48
C VAL A 21 -12.00 -0.06 -16.34
N LEU A 22 -11.99 1.16 -16.89
CA LEU A 22 -10.84 2.05 -16.74
C LEU A 22 -10.70 2.48 -15.28
N PRO A 23 -9.48 2.38 -14.68
CA PRO A 23 -9.24 2.76 -13.30
C PRO A 23 -9.63 4.22 -13.09
N ILE A 24 -10.30 4.49 -11.96
CA ILE A 24 -10.68 5.84 -11.56
C ILE A 24 -9.38 6.64 -11.38
N HIS A 25 -9.30 7.79 -12.04
CA HIS A 25 -8.15 8.69 -11.92
C HIS A 25 -7.91 9.03 -10.44
N GLY A 26 -6.72 8.69 -9.94
CA GLY A 26 -6.29 8.95 -8.57
C GLY A 26 -5.73 7.71 -7.83
N GLU A 27 -6.19 6.50 -8.13
CA GLU A 27 -5.63 5.29 -7.51
C GLU A 27 -4.19 5.04 -7.97
N SER A 28 -3.87 5.26 -9.24
CA SER A 28 -2.53 5.08 -9.80
C SER A 28 -1.47 5.96 -9.12
N GLU A 29 -1.86 7.14 -8.65
CA GLU A 29 -0.97 8.06 -7.95
C GLU A 29 -0.71 7.65 -6.49
N ILE A 30 -1.62 6.89 -5.85
CA ILE A 30 -1.40 6.36 -4.50
C ILE A 30 -0.23 5.38 -4.52
N TYR A 31 -0.14 4.52 -5.54
CA TYR A 31 0.94 3.52 -5.65
C TYR A 31 2.31 4.18 -5.79
N THR A 32 2.39 5.32 -6.47
CA THR A 32 3.65 6.04 -6.70
C THR A 32 4.11 6.86 -5.50
N ASN A 33 3.22 7.22 -4.57
CA ASN A 33 3.53 8.07 -3.42
C ASN A 33 3.77 7.29 -2.12
N VAL A 34 3.66 5.96 -2.17
CA VAL A 34 3.72 5.11 -0.98
C VAL A 34 4.85 4.10 -1.08
N LEU A 35 5.61 3.94 0.00
CA LEU A 35 6.52 2.82 0.20
C LEU A 35 5.92 1.90 1.25
N ARG A 36 5.72 0.63 0.88
CA ARG A 36 5.12 -0.37 1.77
C ARG A 36 6.18 -1.10 2.59
N LEU A 37 5.71 -1.78 3.64
CA LEU A 37 6.50 -2.73 4.41
C LEU A 37 5.78 -4.07 4.41
N HIS A 38 6.53 -5.13 4.12
CA HIS A 38 6.06 -6.51 4.14
C HIS A 38 7.01 -7.38 4.96
N VAL A 39 6.51 -7.99 6.03
CA VAL A 39 7.30 -8.88 6.88
C VAL A 39 6.67 -10.27 6.87
N LEU A 40 7.48 -11.27 6.52
CA LEU A 40 7.10 -12.69 6.49
C LEU A 40 7.75 -13.40 7.67
N ALA A 41 6.93 -14.08 8.49
CA ALA A 41 7.41 -14.94 9.56
C ALA A 41 7.98 -16.25 9.01
N ASN A 42 8.85 -16.89 9.77
CA ASN A 42 9.37 -18.22 9.45
C ASN A 42 8.23 -19.24 9.28
N SER A 43 7.29 -19.29 10.24
CA SER A 43 6.12 -20.17 10.22
C SER A 43 4.89 -19.50 10.85
N ASP A 44 3.79 -20.25 10.99
CA ASP A 44 2.55 -19.80 11.64
C ASP A 44 2.52 -20.10 13.16
N SER A 45 3.61 -20.57 13.76
CA SER A 45 3.68 -20.76 15.19
C SER A 45 3.53 -19.43 15.94
N GLU A 46 2.99 -19.46 17.16
CA GLU A 46 2.83 -18.26 17.98
C GLU A 46 4.15 -17.55 18.24
N GLU A 47 5.23 -18.33 18.45
CA GLU A 47 6.56 -17.82 18.69
C GLU A 47 7.12 -17.09 17.47
N ASP A 48 7.00 -17.69 16.28
CA ASP A 48 7.45 -17.07 15.01
C ASP A 48 6.63 -15.81 14.68
N GLN A 49 5.33 -15.82 14.97
CA GLN A 49 4.49 -14.65 14.81
C GLN A 49 4.87 -13.53 15.80
N ALA A 50 5.20 -13.86 17.04
CA ALA A 50 5.69 -12.90 18.03
C ALA A 50 7.07 -12.33 17.63
N LEU A 51 7.99 -13.19 17.19
CA LEU A 51 9.31 -12.79 16.69
C LEU A 51 9.19 -11.83 15.49
N LYS A 52 8.30 -12.13 14.53
CA LYS A 52 8.03 -11.25 13.39
C LYS A 52 7.67 -9.83 13.82
N LEU A 53 6.83 -9.69 14.85
CA LEU A 53 6.44 -8.37 15.34
C LEU A 53 7.61 -7.61 15.96
N LYS A 54 8.50 -8.28 16.68
CA LYS A 54 9.71 -7.67 17.25
C LYS A 54 10.68 -7.23 16.15
N VAL A 55 10.91 -8.07 15.14
CA VAL A 55 11.73 -7.72 13.99
C VAL A 55 11.14 -6.53 13.23
N ARG A 56 9.81 -6.54 13.00
CA ARG A 56 9.11 -5.39 12.41
C ARG A 56 9.41 -4.10 13.17
N ASP A 57 9.27 -4.12 14.50
CA ASP A 57 9.41 -2.93 15.34
C ASP A 57 10.84 -2.40 15.30
N ALA A 58 11.84 -3.27 15.35
CA ALA A 58 13.25 -2.89 15.25
C ALA A 58 13.57 -2.25 13.88
N VAL A 59 13.05 -2.82 12.80
CA VAL A 59 13.24 -2.25 11.44
C VAL A 59 12.50 -0.93 11.31
N LEU A 60 11.28 -0.80 11.84
CA LEU A 60 10.53 0.46 11.83
C LEU A 60 11.25 1.56 12.59
N GLU A 61 11.83 1.28 13.76
CA GLU A 61 12.61 2.24 14.54
C GLU A 61 13.78 2.80 13.71
N LYS A 62 14.57 1.91 13.09
CA LYS A 62 15.71 2.32 12.25
C LYS A 62 15.25 3.07 11.00
N SER A 63 14.20 2.59 10.34
CA SER A 63 13.64 3.25 9.15
C SER A 63 13.12 4.64 9.48
N SER A 64 12.43 4.82 10.62
CA SER A 64 11.93 6.13 11.06
C SER A 64 13.06 7.13 11.28
N ALA A 65 14.18 6.68 11.84
CA ALA A 65 15.36 7.52 12.03
C ALA A 65 15.97 7.95 10.67
N LEU A 66 16.03 7.02 9.71
CA LEU A 66 16.55 7.29 8.35
C LEU A 66 15.64 8.21 7.55
N LEU A 67 14.32 8.07 7.70
CA LEU A 67 13.31 8.81 6.95
C LEU A 67 12.91 10.14 7.60
N LYS A 68 13.54 10.51 8.70
CA LYS A 68 13.29 11.79 9.37
C LYS A 68 13.54 12.95 8.40
N ASN A 69 12.56 13.83 8.25
CA ASN A 69 12.57 14.98 7.33
C ASN A 69 12.53 14.63 5.83
N ILE A 70 12.22 13.40 5.48
CA ILE A 70 11.97 13.00 4.08
C ILE A 70 10.51 13.33 3.75
N THR A 71 10.29 13.99 2.61
CA THR A 71 8.97 14.46 2.18
C THR A 71 8.48 13.81 0.89
N THR A 72 9.34 13.04 0.17
CA THR A 72 8.95 12.38 -1.07
C THR A 72 9.29 10.90 -1.05
N ARG A 73 8.49 10.09 -1.74
CA ARG A 73 8.70 8.64 -1.86
C ARG A 73 10.03 8.31 -2.52
N GLU A 74 10.44 9.06 -3.55
CA GLU A 74 11.71 8.84 -4.27
C GLU A 74 12.92 9.06 -3.35
N ALA A 75 12.86 10.08 -2.49
CA ALA A 75 13.89 10.30 -1.49
C ALA A 75 13.89 9.19 -0.43
N ALA A 76 12.71 8.72 0.00
CA ALA A 76 12.58 7.59 0.90
C ALA A 76 13.16 6.31 0.29
N GLU A 77 12.82 6.00 -0.98
CA GLU A 77 13.38 4.86 -1.72
C GLU A 77 14.90 4.91 -1.77
N LYS A 78 15.46 6.07 -2.14
CA LYS A 78 16.91 6.25 -2.23
C LYS A 78 17.60 6.02 -0.88
N ILE A 79 17.07 6.58 0.19
CA ILE A 79 17.63 6.43 1.54
C ILE A 79 17.55 4.97 2.01
N ILE A 80 16.38 4.33 1.85
CA ILE A 80 16.20 2.93 2.25
C ILE A 80 17.10 2.02 1.44
N SER A 81 17.18 2.18 0.09
CA SER A 81 18.03 1.34 -0.75
C SER A 81 19.52 1.42 -0.40
N GLN A 82 19.99 2.60 0.00
CA GLN A 82 21.37 2.81 0.42
C GLN A 82 21.68 2.26 1.82
N ASN A 83 20.65 1.94 2.63
CA ASN A 83 20.81 1.54 4.03
C ASN A 83 20.20 0.16 4.33
N LEU A 84 19.95 -0.68 3.30
CA LEU A 84 19.39 -2.02 3.51
C LEU A 84 20.18 -2.84 4.52
N TYR A 85 21.51 -2.75 4.50
CA TYR A 85 22.39 -3.47 5.43
C TYR A 85 22.17 -3.08 6.89
N ILE A 86 21.82 -1.81 7.18
CA ILE A 86 21.51 -1.35 8.54
C ILE A 86 20.21 -1.98 9.02
N LEU A 87 19.22 -2.05 8.14
CA LEU A 87 17.90 -2.63 8.43
C LEU A 87 18.01 -4.14 8.61
N GLU A 88 18.79 -4.81 7.74
CA GLU A 88 19.05 -6.25 7.84
C GLU A 88 19.78 -6.60 9.14
N LYS A 89 20.79 -5.80 9.49
CA LYS A 89 21.50 -5.95 10.77
C LYS A 89 20.55 -5.78 11.96
N ALA A 90 19.68 -4.78 11.96
CA ALA A 90 18.72 -4.58 13.04
C ALA A 90 17.74 -5.76 13.17
N ALA A 91 17.29 -6.30 12.05
CA ALA A 91 16.45 -7.50 12.02
C ALA A 91 17.19 -8.72 12.58
N LEU A 92 18.43 -8.96 12.13
CA LEU A 92 19.26 -10.08 12.57
C LEU A 92 19.62 -9.98 14.06
N ASP A 93 20.05 -8.80 14.52
CA ASP A 93 20.37 -8.56 15.93
C ASP A 93 19.14 -8.85 16.83
N THR A 94 17.92 -8.50 16.36
CA THR A 94 16.67 -8.81 17.07
C THR A 94 16.44 -10.33 17.12
N ILE A 95 16.57 -11.03 15.99
CA ILE A 95 16.39 -12.49 15.91
C ILE A 95 17.34 -13.19 16.91
N ILE A 96 18.63 -12.81 16.91
CA ILE A 96 19.63 -13.38 17.79
C ILE A 96 19.32 -13.07 19.27
N SER A 97 18.93 -11.84 19.59
CA SER A 97 18.60 -11.43 20.96
C SER A 97 17.38 -12.16 21.54
N GLU A 98 16.48 -12.62 20.66
CA GLU A 98 15.33 -13.44 21.04
C GLU A 98 15.63 -14.95 21.12
N GLY A 99 16.91 -15.33 20.89
CA GLY A 99 17.37 -16.72 21.03
C GLY A 99 17.16 -17.59 19.80
N TYR A 100 16.94 -16.99 18.61
CA TYR A 100 16.79 -17.70 17.34
C TYR A 100 18.04 -17.53 16.47
N ASP A 101 18.22 -18.46 15.53
CA ASP A 101 19.30 -18.48 14.54
C ASP A 101 18.78 -18.38 13.09
N TYR A 102 17.55 -17.88 12.90
CA TYR A 102 16.96 -17.77 11.59
C TYR A 102 17.74 -16.80 10.70
N PRO A 103 17.99 -17.16 9.43
CA PRO A 103 18.46 -16.21 8.44
C PRO A 103 17.39 -15.15 8.21
N VAL A 104 17.83 -13.94 7.89
CA VAL A 104 16.93 -12.88 7.47
C VAL A 104 17.45 -12.28 6.16
N SER A 105 16.56 -11.92 5.28
CA SER A 105 16.88 -11.16 4.08
C SER A 105 15.93 -9.97 3.92
N ILE A 106 16.50 -8.84 3.50
CA ILE A 106 15.75 -7.61 3.24
C ILE A 106 15.98 -7.18 1.79
N GLU A 107 14.90 -6.93 1.08
CA GLU A 107 14.95 -6.44 -0.29
C GLU A 107 13.94 -5.32 -0.53
N LEU A 108 14.28 -4.41 -1.42
CA LEU A 108 13.38 -3.36 -1.92
C LEU A 108 12.97 -3.72 -3.33
N SER A 109 11.70 -4.04 -3.52
CA SER A 109 11.16 -4.50 -4.80
C SER A 109 9.69 -4.14 -4.96
N GLU A 110 9.21 -4.16 -6.18
CA GLU A 110 7.77 -4.02 -6.43
C GLU A 110 7.04 -5.33 -6.14
N GLU A 111 5.93 -5.23 -5.41
CA GLU A 111 5.07 -6.34 -5.02
C GLU A 111 3.59 -6.02 -5.24
N GLU A 112 2.83 -7.06 -5.58
CA GLU A 112 1.37 -7.00 -5.63
C GLU A 112 0.80 -7.10 -4.21
N TYR A 113 0.00 -6.11 -3.84
CA TYR A 113 -0.70 -6.05 -2.55
C TYR A 113 -2.20 -6.25 -2.75
N PRO A 114 -2.86 -7.05 -1.91
CA PRO A 114 -4.31 -7.02 -1.83
C PRO A 114 -4.77 -5.71 -1.16
N THR A 115 -6.04 -5.38 -1.29
CA THR A 115 -6.64 -4.29 -0.49
C THR A 115 -6.39 -4.55 0.99
N LYS A 116 -5.85 -3.58 1.69
CA LYS A 116 -5.58 -3.63 3.13
C LYS A 116 -6.31 -2.53 3.86
N ASN A 117 -7.18 -2.95 4.77
CA ASN A 117 -7.91 -2.06 5.65
C ASN A 117 -7.16 -1.94 6.99
N TYR A 118 -6.97 -0.72 7.43
CA TYR A 118 -6.45 -0.33 8.74
C TYR A 118 -7.57 0.39 9.49
N GLU A 119 -7.40 0.68 10.78
CA GLU A 119 -8.45 1.29 11.60
C GLU A 119 -9.00 2.60 11.01
N SER A 120 -8.12 3.43 10.47
CA SER A 120 -8.44 4.77 9.98
C SER A 120 -8.36 4.93 8.46
N CYS A 121 -7.79 3.96 7.76
CA CYS A 121 -7.55 4.08 6.32
C CYS A 121 -7.52 2.72 5.63
N SER A 122 -7.64 2.73 4.30
CA SER A 122 -7.56 1.54 3.47
C SER A 122 -6.72 1.84 2.23
N PHE A 123 -5.81 0.95 1.92
CA PHE A 123 -5.02 1.04 0.70
C PHE A 123 -5.55 0.06 -0.33
N PRO A 124 -5.82 0.50 -1.57
CA PRO A 124 -6.34 -0.35 -2.63
C PRO A 124 -5.35 -1.46 -3.01
N ALA A 125 -5.88 -2.54 -3.60
CA ALA A 125 -5.05 -3.58 -4.20
C ALA A 125 -4.26 -3.00 -5.38
N GLY A 126 -2.99 -3.39 -5.52
CA GLY A 126 -2.16 -2.93 -6.63
C GLY A 126 -0.68 -3.18 -6.39
N ARG A 127 0.13 -2.67 -7.30
CA ARG A 127 1.57 -2.83 -7.30
C ARG A 127 2.24 -1.67 -6.59
N TYR A 128 2.97 -1.98 -5.52
CA TYR A 128 3.66 -1.00 -4.68
C TYR A 128 5.13 -1.32 -4.58
N LEU A 129 5.97 -0.28 -4.46
CA LEU A 129 7.33 -0.46 -3.96
C LEU A 129 7.27 -0.88 -2.49
N SER A 130 7.98 -1.94 -2.14
CA SER A 130 7.92 -2.61 -0.85
C SER A 130 9.30 -2.91 -0.30
N LEU A 131 9.52 -2.58 0.98
CA LEU A 131 10.60 -3.15 1.77
C LEU A 131 10.11 -4.50 2.29
N ARG A 132 10.65 -5.59 1.74
CA ARG A 132 10.26 -6.96 2.09
C ARG A 132 11.30 -7.59 2.99
N ILE A 133 10.84 -8.11 4.13
CA ILE A 133 11.66 -8.79 5.14
C ILE A 133 11.21 -10.24 5.21
N LYS A 134 12.12 -11.16 4.98
CA LYS A 134 11.89 -12.61 5.08
C LYS A 134 12.68 -13.18 6.25
N ILE A 135 11.99 -13.81 7.19
CA ILE A 135 12.57 -14.44 8.36
C ILE A 135 12.53 -15.95 8.17
N GLY A 136 13.67 -16.62 8.26
CA GLY A 136 13.77 -18.06 8.10
C GLY A 136 13.24 -18.55 6.76
N GLU A 137 12.28 -19.47 6.78
CA GLU A 137 11.65 -20.03 5.57
C GLU A 137 10.60 -19.12 4.94
N ALA A 138 10.20 -18.04 5.64
CA ALA A 138 9.21 -17.07 5.17
C ALA A 138 7.88 -17.71 4.74
N LYS A 139 7.44 -18.77 5.44
CA LYS A 139 6.20 -19.52 5.16
C LYS A 139 5.03 -19.14 6.04
N GLY A 140 5.27 -18.30 7.06
CA GLY A 140 4.24 -17.86 7.98
C GLY A 140 3.41 -16.68 7.48
N GLN A 141 2.45 -16.26 8.30
CA GLN A 141 1.54 -15.15 7.97
C GLN A 141 2.27 -13.85 7.72
N ASN A 142 1.79 -13.12 6.73
CA ASN A 142 2.31 -11.83 6.32
C ASN A 142 1.87 -10.71 7.27
N TRP A 143 2.78 -9.76 7.52
CA TRP A 143 2.46 -8.45 8.07
C TRP A 143 2.60 -7.39 6.99
N TRP A 144 1.55 -6.61 6.80
CA TRP A 144 1.50 -5.58 5.77
C TRP A 144 1.33 -4.20 6.40
N CYS A 145 2.18 -3.23 6.02
CA CYS A 145 2.10 -1.87 6.53
C CYS A 145 2.52 -0.83 5.48
N VAL A 146 2.50 0.45 5.87
CA VAL A 146 3.02 1.57 5.08
C VAL A 146 4.24 2.14 5.79
N LEU A 147 5.40 2.06 5.14
CA LEU A 147 6.67 2.54 5.67
C LEU A 147 6.83 4.05 5.47
N PHE A 148 6.39 4.52 4.28
CA PHE A 148 6.39 5.93 3.94
C PHE A 148 5.08 6.27 3.18
N PRO A 149 4.33 7.29 3.61
CA PRO A 149 4.47 8.02 4.89
C PRO A 149 4.45 7.10 6.11
N PRO A 150 5.02 7.47 7.28
CA PRO A 150 5.20 6.58 8.42
C PRO A 150 3.87 6.30 9.15
N LEU A 151 3.05 5.40 8.59
CA LEU A 151 1.73 5.06 9.12
C LEU A 151 1.72 3.78 9.97
N CYS A 152 2.87 3.07 10.06
CA CYS A 152 2.98 1.84 10.83
C CYS A 152 2.96 2.04 12.35
N LEU A 153 3.45 3.18 12.84
CA LEU A 153 3.66 3.44 14.27
C LEU A 153 2.60 4.34 14.89
N SER A 154 1.81 5.02 14.07
CA SER A 154 0.74 5.86 14.55
C SER A 154 -0.59 5.37 13.98
N ALA A 155 -1.65 5.44 14.76
CA ALA A 155 -3.00 5.50 14.24
C ALA A 155 -3.14 6.86 13.52
N ALA A 156 -2.39 7.03 12.42
CA ALA A 156 -2.30 8.29 11.71
C ALA A 156 -3.62 8.55 10.99
N THR A 157 -4.51 9.21 11.71
CA THR A 157 -5.73 9.84 11.18
C THR A 157 -5.47 11.28 10.75
N ASP A 158 -4.22 11.74 10.93
CA ASP A 158 -3.88 13.15 10.70
C ASP A 158 -3.69 13.42 9.21
N LYS A 159 -4.65 14.17 8.65
CA LYS A 159 -4.62 14.63 7.26
C LYS A 159 -3.33 15.38 6.94
N ASP A 160 -2.80 16.14 7.89
CA ASP A 160 -1.60 16.93 7.69
C ASP A 160 -0.36 16.05 7.49
N ALA A 161 -0.31 14.87 8.12
CA ALA A 161 0.76 13.90 7.89
C ALA A 161 0.75 13.36 6.45
N PHE A 162 -0.43 13.11 5.87
CA PHE A 162 -0.56 12.66 4.49
C PHE A 162 -0.23 13.76 3.46
N THR A 163 -0.73 14.98 3.69
CA THR A 163 -0.51 16.09 2.77
C THR A 163 0.94 16.57 2.77
N SER A 164 1.63 16.50 3.92
CA SER A 164 3.05 16.88 4.04
C SER A 164 4.00 16.01 3.21
N VAL A 165 3.58 14.81 2.82
CA VAL A 165 4.35 13.87 1.99
C VAL A 165 3.82 13.77 0.56
N GLY A 166 3.01 14.72 0.11
CA GLY A 166 2.56 14.84 -1.28
C GLY A 166 1.28 14.05 -1.61
N ILE A 167 0.60 13.47 -0.62
CA ILE A 167 -0.72 12.85 -0.83
C ILE A 167 -1.75 13.97 -0.97
N THR A 168 -2.42 14.03 -2.11
CA THR A 168 -3.44 15.03 -2.42
C THR A 168 -4.74 14.80 -1.61
N ASP A 169 -5.58 15.82 -1.48
CA ASP A 169 -6.88 15.70 -0.81
C ASP A 169 -7.75 14.59 -1.40
N ASN A 170 -7.74 14.42 -2.70
CA ASN A 170 -8.48 13.33 -3.37
C ASN A 170 -7.94 11.95 -2.98
N GLN A 171 -6.62 11.78 -2.94
CA GLN A 171 -5.96 10.55 -2.53
C GLN A 171 -6.23 10.25 -1.06
N TYR A 172 -6.18 11.26 -0.20
CA TYR A 172 -6.53 11.13 1.21
C TYR A 172 -7.97 10.66 1.39
N GLN A 173 -8.93 11.21 0.63
CA GLN A 173 -10.32 10.75 0.66
C GLN A 173 -10.46 9.29 0.19
N ILE A 174 -9.78 8.89 -0.88
CA ILE A 174 -9.78 7.49 -1.34
C ILE A 174 -9.26 6.57 -0.23
N ILE A 175 -8.19 6.94 0.46
CA ILE A 175 -7.57 6.14 1.51
C ILE A 175 -8.46 6.06 2.76
N THR A 176 -9.12 7.16 3.16
CA THR A 176 -9.88 7.24 4.42
C THR A 176 -11.35 6.87 4.30
N GLU A 177 -11.98 7.10 3.14
CA GLU A 177 -13.40 6.80 2.93
C GLU A 177 -13.66 5.36 2.52
N SER A 178 -12.64 4.60 2.15
CA SER A 178 -12.76 3.23 1.65
C SER A 178 -13.16 2.20 2.72
N ASN A 179 -13.22 2.58 4.00
CA ASN A 179 -13.79 1.73 5.08
C ASN A 179 -15.31 1.47 4.94
N LYS A 180 -15.94 2.13 3.97
CA LYS A 180 -17.26 1.72 3.48
C LYS A 180 -17.06 1.21 2.05
N PRO A 181 -17.28 -0.08 1.75
CA PRO A 181 -17.22 -0.58 0.38
C PRO A 181 -18.34 0.07 -0.42
N LYS A 182 -18.14 1.30 -0.83
CA LYS A 182 -18.95 1.95 -1.83
C LYS A 182 -18.32 1.63 -3.19
N TYR A 183 -18.46 0.39 -3.65
CA TYR A 183 -18.65 0.19 -5.07
C TYR A 183 -19.99 0.82 -5.44
N LYS A 184 -20.08 2.15 -5.37
CA LYS A 184 -21.05 2.85 -6.17
C LYS A 184 -20.51 2.72 -7.58
N ILE A 185 -21.12 1.86 -8.39
CA ILE A 185 -21.02 1.94 -9.84
C ILE A 185 -21.57 3.34 -10.18
N LYS A 186 -20.69 4.34 -10.13
CA LYS A 186 -21.01 5.69 -10.55
C LYS A 186 -20.89 5.67 -12.07
N PHE A 187 -22.00 5.53 -12.74
CA PHE A 187 -22.07 5.85 -14.16
C PHE A 187 -21.86 7.35 -14.27
N LYS A 188 -20.63 7.74 -14.63
CA LYS A 188 -20.24 9.16 -14.83
C LYS A 188 -21.19 9.89 -15.78
N ILE A 189 -21.84 9.15 -16.68
CA ILE A 189 -22.92 9.62 -17.57
C ILE A 189 -24.14 10.11 -16.77
N LEU A 190 -24.52 9.43 -15.67
CA LEU A 190 -25.68 9.85 -14.86
C LEU A 190 -25.37 11.07 -14.00
N GLU A 191 -24.12 11.27 -13.59
CA GLU A 191 -23.70 12.50 -12.89
C GLU A 191 -23.74 13.71 -13.83
N SER A 192 -23.24 13.57 -15.06
CA SER A 192 -23.32 14.63 -16.07
C SER A 192 -24.76 15.00 -16.45
N PHE A 193 -25.68 14.05 -16.44
CA PHE A 193 -27.10 14.34 -16.66
C PHE A 193 -27.77 15.03 -15.47
N SER A 194 -27.34 14.75 -14.23
CA SER A 194 -27.88 15.42 -13.05
C SER A 194 -27.37 16.86 -12.89
N GLU A 195 -26.18 17.19 -13.41
CA GLU A 195 -25.63 18.54 -13.43
C GLU A 195 -26.28 19.42 -14.51
N ILE A 196 -26.84 18.83 -15.59
CA ILE A 196 -27.53 19.54 -16.67
C ILE A 196 -29.01 19.77 -16.30
N ALA A 197 -29.55 19.00 -15.35
CA ALA A 197 -30.98 19.03 -14.96
C ALA A 197 -31.28 19.93 -13.74
N ASN A 198 -30.26 20.58 -13.13
CA ASN A 198 -30.36 21.61 -12.11
C ASN A 198 -29.86 22.95 -12.67
#